data_95fbf2fbe0e0494d05d866114fc15362
#
_entry.id   95fbf2fbe0e0494d05d866114fc15362
#
_cell.length_a   1.000
_cell.length_b   1.000
_cell.length_c   1.000
_cell.angle_alpha   90.00
_cell.angle_beta   90.00
_cell.angle_gamma   90.00
#
_symmetry.space_group_name_H-M   'P 1'
#
loop_
_entity.id
_entity.type
_entity.pdbx_description
1 polymer ?
#
loop_
_entity_poly.entity_id
_entity_poly.type
_entity_poly.pdbx_seq_one_letter_code
_entity_poly.pdbx_strand_id
1 'polypeptide(L)'
;MTAHRRRRGPLRFGVSLAPDASAPLIRTAQDADRFGLDLLGVRDQPYRRDTADAPTLLAAALAVTSRIRVLPAVACLPLRPPAALAKAIATMDRLSGGRVELGLGAGASWDGVEAYGGGRLGAAAARRALEEAVQVIRLHWSDQGGLRFQGEHYRFTAAQSGPAPERQIGIWLGVTGPHGIDLAGRVADGWIAPSSRVPPARLADGQRRLDDAAARAGRDPAEIRRVYVLEGSIDGRDARGFLHGPSRQWIYELTELAIGHGIDSFLFGGPPEQLAEFALEIVPAVREQITRERAGSAQGGDPLEPPLRAGRSSRHGSGMS
;
A
#
# COMPACT_ATOMS: atom_id res chain seq x y z
N MET A 1 -19.27 -13.96 -18.43
CA MET A 1 -19.10 -12.78 -17.54
C MET A 1 -17.84 -12.05 -18.00
N THR A 2 -18.02 -11.00 -18.77
CA THR A 2 -16.93 -10.21 -19.38
C THR A 2 -16.27 -9.38 -18.30
N ALA A 3 -15.09 -9.79 -17.82
CA ALA A 3 -14.26 -8.98 -16.95
C ALA A 3 -13.89 -7.71 -17.72
N HIS A 4 -14.39 -6.57 -17.28
CA HIS A 4 -14.02 -5.27 -17.79
C HIS A 4 -12.51 -5.10 -17.65
N ARG A 5 -11.79 -5.12 -18.79
CA ARG A 5 -10.39 -4.75 -18.89
C ARG A 5 -10.25 -3.25 -18.56
N ARG A 6 -10.17 -2.93 -17.28
CA ARG A 6 -9.97 -1.56 -16.82
C ARG A 6 -8.53 -1.14 -17.14
N ARG A 7 -8.35 0.01 -17.78
CA ARG A 7 -7.06 0.68 -17.92
C ARG A 7 -6.61 1.12 -16.52
N ARG A 8 -5.85 0.29 -15.84
CA ARG A 8 -5.19 0.66 -14.60
C ARG A 8 -3.86 1.33 -14.91
N GLY A 9 -3.39 2.19 -14.02
CA GLY A 9 -2.08 2.82 -14.14
C GLY A 9 -0.94 1.79 -14.23
N PRO A 10 0.31 2.24 -14.48
CA PRO A 10 1.45 1.35 -14.60
C PRO A 10 1.63 0.53 -13.31
N LEU A 11 2.04 -0.74 -13.50
CA LEU A 11 2.38 -1.64 -12.40
C LEU A 11 3.59 -1.09 -11.63
N ARG A 12 3.47 -1.01 -10.30
CA ARG A 12 4.52 -0.50 -9.41
C ARG A 12 4.95 -1.54 -8.40
N PHE A 13 6.25 -1.60 -8.17
CA PHE A 13 6.86 -2.43 -7.13
C PHE A 13 7.65 -1.57 -6.16
N GLY A 14 7.62 -1.93 -4.90
CA GLY A 14 8.32 -1.19 -3.87
C GLY A 14 8.61 -2.04 -2.65
N VAL A 15 9.13 -1.39 -1.62
CA VAL A 15 9.42 -2.00 -0.32
C VAL A 15 8.60 -1.34 0.78
N SER A 16 8.14 -2.12 1.75
CA SER A 16 7.48 -1.65 2.99
C SER A 16 8.44 -1.86 4.16
N LEU A 17 9.09 -0.77 4.60
CA LEU A 17 10.02 -0.83 5.71
C LEU A 17 9.29 -0.81 7.07
N ALA A 18 9.68 -1.73 7.95
CA ALA A 18 9.54 -1.51 9.39
C ALA A 18 10.62 -0.52 9.80
N PRO A 19 10.30 0.62 10.43
CA PRO A 19 11.28 1.64 10.74
C PRO A 19 12.09 1.31 12.01
N ASP A 20 12.64 0.09 12.10
CA ASP A 20 13.52 -0.34 13.18
C ASP A 20 14.78 0.54 13.17
N ALA A 21 15.00 1.30 14.26
CA ALA A 21 16.10 2.27 14.35
C ALA A 21 17.49 1.60 14.35
N SER A 22 17.58 0.31 14.64
CA SER A 22 18.82 -0.46 14.56
C SER A 22 19.17 -0.92 13.13
N ALA A 23 18.19 -0.89 12.22
CA ALA A 23 18.37 -1.32 10.85
C ALA A 23 19.03 -0.22 9.97
N PRO A 24 19.75 -0.59 8.90
CA PRO A 24 20.37 0.38 7.98
C PRO A 24 19.34 1.03 7.04
N LEU A 25 18.34 1.72 7.61
CA LEU A 25 17.15 2.22 6.89
C LEU A 25 17.49 3.10 5.67
N ILE A 26 18.47 3.99 5.81
CA ILE A 26 18.89 4.88 4.72
C ILE A 26 19.55 4.08 3.60
N ARG A 27 20.40 3.11 3.94
CA ARG A 27 21.01 2.23 2.93
C ARG A 27 19.95 1.40 2.20
N THR A 28 18.96 0.87 2.92
CA THR A 28 17.86 0.12 2.30
C THR A 28 17.06 1.00 1.33
N ALA A 29 16.84 2.28 1.65
CA ALA A 29 16.20 3.22 0.74
C ALA A 29 17.04 3.48 -0.52
N GLN A 30 18.35 3.66 -0.39
CA GLN A 30 19.27 3.80 -1.51
C GLN A 30 19.35 2.53 -2.37
N ASP A 31 19.37 1.36 -1.75
CA ASP A 31 19.36 0.08 -2.46
C ASP A 31 18.06 -0.12 -3.24
N ALA A 32 16.91 0.20 -2.64
CA ALA A 32 15.62 0.16 -3.31
C ALA A 32 15.56 1.09 -4.55
N ASP A 33 16.09 2.32 -4.43
CA ASP A 33 16.19 3.26 -5.55
C ASP A 33 17.14 2.74 -6.65
N ARG A 34 18.31 2.22 -6.26
CA ARG A 34 19.32 1.66 -7.17
C ARG A 34 18.80 0.42 -7.90
N PHE A 35 18.06 -0.45 -7.23
CA PHE A 35 17.48 -1.65 -7.83
C PHE A 35 16.26 -1.35 -8.73
N GLY A 36 15.85 -0.10 -8.84
CA GLY A 36 14.78 0.31 -9.75
C GLY A 36 13.37 0.08 -9.22
N LEU A 37 13.20 -0.02 -7.91
CA LEU A 37 11.88 -0.04 -7.31
C LEU A 37 11.18 1.31 -7.44
N ASP A 38 9.85 1.27 -7.52
CA ASP A 38 9.01 2.45 -7.75
C ASP A 38 8.60 3.15 -6.45
N LEU A 39 8.47 2.39 -5.34
CA LEU A 39 7.86 2.85 -4.09
C LEU A 39 8.70 2.44 -2.86
N LEU A 40 8.79 3.35 -1.90
CA LEU A 40 9.30 3.11 -0.55
C LEU A 40 8.21 3.48 0.46
N GLY A 41 7.59 2.49 1.06
CA GLY A 41 6.63 2.67 2.15
C GLY A 41 7.31 2.54 3.52
N VAL A 42 6.97 3.41 4.46
CA VAL A 42 7.45 3.31 5.85
C VAL A 42 6.25 3.24 6.79
N ARG A 43 6.23 2.24 7.67
CA ARG A 43 5.19 2.12 8.71
C ARG A 43 5.34 3.24 9.73
N ASP A 44 4.24 3.87 10.13
CA ASP A 44 4.24 4.95 11.12
C ASP A 44 3.65 4.44 12.45
N GLN A 45 4.54 4.04 13.34
CA GLN A 45 4.21 3.52 14.67
C GLN A 45 5.07 4.19 15.75
N PRO A 46 4.96 5.53 15.94
CA PRO A 46 5.85 6.29 16.80
C PRO A 46 5.81 5.86 18.27
N TYR A 47 4.74 5.21 18.70
CA TYR A 47 4.56 4.66 20.04
C TYR A 47 5.40 3.39 20.31
N ARG A 48 6.06 2.82 19.31
CA ARG A 48 6.97 1.68 19.52
C ARG A 48 8.36 2.19 19.85
N ARG A 49 8.97 1.63 20.88
CA ARG A 49 10.23 2.11 21.48
C ARG A 49 11.38 2.21 20.46
N ASP A 50 11.56 1.21 19.65
CA ASP A 50 12.77 1.05 18.81
C ASP A 50 12.49 1.41 17.35
N THR A 51 11.53 2.31 17.08
CA THR A 51 11.18 2.74 15.74
C THR A 51 11.54 4.19 15.47
N ALA A 52 12.10 4.44 14.28
CA ALA A 52 12.31 5.79 13.78
C ALA A 52 10.95 6.45 13.42
N ASP A 53 10.90 7.78 13.53
CA ASP A 53 9.76 8.57 13.08
C ASP A 53 9.61 8.49 11.54
N ALA A 54 8.46 8.04 11.07
CA ALA A 54 8.27 7.75 9.65
C ALA A 54 8.40 8.99 8.74
N PRO A 55 7.77 10.14 9.00
CA PRO A 55 7.97 11.35 8.20
C PRO A 55 9.43 11.82 8.15
N THR A 56 10.15 11.77 9.26
CA THR A 56 11.57 12.14 9.32
C THR A 56 12.42 11.19 8.46
N LEU A 57 12.17 9.89 8.57
CA LEU A 57 12.88 8.89 7.75
C LEU A 57 12.58 9.06 6.25
N LEU A 58 11.32 9.33 5.89
CA LEU A 58 10.93 9.56 4.50
C LEU A 58 11.61 10.81 3.93
N ALA A 59 11.72 11.90 4.70
CA ALA A 59 12.42 13.10 4.27
C ALA A 59 13.92 12.83 4.05
N ALA A 60 14.56 12.07 4.95
CA ALA A 60 15.95 11.66 4.79
C ALA A 60 16.15 10.73 3.57
N ALA A 61 15.25 9.79 3.35
CA ALA A 61 15.28 8.91 2.18
C ALA A 61 15.16 9.70 0.86
N LEU A 62 14.27 10.70 0.80
CA LEU A 62 14.14 11.57 -0.37
C LEU A 62 15.41 12.34 -0.68
N ALA A 63 16.16 12.78 0.34
CA ALA A 63 17.39 13.53 0.17
C ALA A 63 18.55 12.70 -0.42
N VAL A 64 18.52 11.37 -0.26
CA VAL A 64 19.60 10.47 -0.70
C VAL A 64 19.22 9.56 -1.86
N THR A 65 18.02 9.72 -2.39
CA THR A 65 17.49 8.95 -3.55
C THR A 65 17.06 9.89 -4.66
N SER A 66 16.95 9.40 -5.89
CA SER A 66 16.68 10.23 -7.07
C SER A 66 15.39 9.90 -7.83
N ARG A 67 14.87 8.68 -7.72
CA ARG A 67 13.74 8.20 -8.54
C ARG A 67 12.59 7.65 -7.73
N ILE A 68 12.90 6.90 -6.67
CA ILE A 68 11.90 6.21 -5.86
C ILE A 68 10.92 7.20 -5.23
N ARG A 69 9.65 6.86 -5.27
CA ARG A 69 8.60 7.61 -4.57
C ARG A 69 8.44 7.09 -3.16
N VAL A 70 8.17 7.96 -2.23
CA VAL A 70 8.02 7.58 -0.82
C VAL A 70 6.59 7.79 -0.33
N LEU A 71 6.20 7.02 0.69
CA LEU A 71 4.93 7.21 1.38
C LEU A 71 5.00 6.69 2.83
N PRO A 72 4.33 7.33 3.80
CA PRO A 72 3.97 6.63 5.02
C PRO A 72 2.99 5.50 4.67
N ALA A 73 3.23 4.28 5.12
CA ALA A 73 2.38 3.12 4.81
C ALA A 73 1.89 2.39 6.07
N VAL A 74 1.04 3.02 6.89
CA VAL A 74 0.36 4.30 6.68
C VAL A 74 0.61 5.26 7.84
N ALA A 75 0.46 6.58 7.63
CA ALA A 75 0.54 7.58 8.69
C ALA A 75 -0.51 7.31 9.79
N CYS A 76 -0.09 7.39 11.05
CA CYS A 76 -0.95 7.18 12.22
C CYS A 76 -1.75 8.46 12.52
N LEU A 77 -2.91 8.64 11.89
CA LEU A 77 -3.72 9.86 12.00
C LEU A 77 -3.95 10.35 13.45
N PRO A 78 -4.24 9.49 14.45
CA PRO A 78 -4.46 9.95 15.81
C PRO A 78 -3.27 10.69 16.45
N LEU A 79 -2.04 10.49 15.91
CA LEU A 79 -0.82 11.16 16.37
C LEU A 79 -0.28 12.18 15.35
N ARG A 80 -0.99 12.42 14.24
CA ARG A 80 -0.59 13.31 13.14
C ARG A 80 -1.73 14.27 12.80
N PRO A 81 -1.81 15.46 13.40
CA PRO A 81 -2.83 16.45 13.05
C PRO A 81 -2.86 16.67 11.52
N PRO A 82 -4.03 16.56 10.86
CA PRO A 82 -4.09 16.48 9.39
C PRO A 82 -3.57 17.73 8.68
N ALA A 83 -3.76 18.92 9.26
CA ALA A 83 -3.23 20.16 8.69
C ALA A 83 -1.67 20.20 8.74
N ALA A 84 -1.08 19.79 9.86
CA ALA A 84 0.38 19.71 9.99
C ALA A 84 0.96 18.61 9.11
N LEU A 85 0.28 17.46 9.02
CA LEU A 85 0.65 16.37 8.12
C LEU A 85 0.60 16.83 6.65
N ALA A 86 -0.47 17.52 6.25
CA ALA A 86 -0.60 18.07 4.89
C ALA A 86 0.58 18.97 4.55
N LYS A 87 0.98 19.86 5.46
CA LYS A 87 2.13 20.74 5.26
C LYS A 87 3.43 19.98 5.12
N ALA A 88 3.69 19.01 5.99
CA ALA A 88 4.91 18.19 5.92
C ALA A 88 5.02 17.41 4.62
N ILE A 89 3.94 16.75 4.21
CA ILE A 89 3.87 15.97 2.97
C ILE A 89 4.06 16.85 1.73
N ALA A 90 3.38 18.00 1.65
CA ALA A 90 3.56 18.93 0.54
C ALA A 90 4.99 19.51 0.49
N THR A 91 5.59 19.77 1.63
CA THR A 91 6.99 20.22 1.71
C THR A 91 7.94 19.15 1.15
N MET A 92 7.80 17.92 1.60
CA MET A 92 8.61 16.80 1.08
C MET A 92 8.40 16.59 -0.43
N ASP A 93 7.17 16.73 -0.93
CA ASP A 93 6.85 16.60 -2.34
C ASP A 93 7.58 17.67 -3.17
N ARG A 94 7.51 18.92 -2.77
CA ARG A 94 8.22 20.02 -3.43
C ARG A 94 9.73 19.86 -3.41
N LEU A 95 10.31 19.53 -2.26
CA LEU A 95 11.77 19.35 -2.12
C LEU A 95 12.28 18.16 -2.94
N SER A 96 11.44 17.21 -3.24
CA SER A 96 11.80 15.99 -3.99
C SER A 96 11.39 16.03 -5.47
N GLY A 97 10.79 17.12 -5.98
CA GLY A 97 10.28 17.19 -7.35
C GLY A 97 9.11 16.23 -7.59
N GLY A 98 8.18 16.13 -6.64
CA GLY A 98 6.94 15.39 -6.81
C GLY A 98 7.04 13.89 -6.53
N ARG A 99 7.90 13.43 -5.61
CA ARG A 99 8.11 12.00 -5.31
C ARG A 99 7.42 11.50 -4.04
N VAL A 100 6.28 12.09 -3.64
CA VAL A 100 5.56 11.68 -2.42
C VAL A 100 4.15 11.22 -2.73
N GLU A 101 3.69 10.18 -2.07
CA GLU A 101 2.29 9.78 -1.92
C GLU A 101 1.92 9.81 -0.42
N LEU A 102 0.66 9.87 -0.07
CA LEU A 102 0.22 9.84 1.32
C LEU A 102 -0.60 8.60 1.62
N GLY A 103 -0.02 7.63 2.31
CA GLY A 103 -0.78 6.58 2.96
C GLY A 103 -1.31 7.06 4.31
N LEU A 104 -2.60 6.87 4.60
CA LEU A 104 -3.26 7.36 5.80
C LEU A 104 -4.10 6.28 6.45
N GLY A 105 -4.00 6.12 7.78
CA GLY A 105 -4.73 5.14 8.55
C GLY A 105 -5.42 5.74 9.78
N ALA A 106 -6.57 5.16 10.16
CA ALA A 106 -7.37 5.63 11.30
C ALA A 106 -6.76 5.35 12.69
N GLY A 107 -5.60 4.67 12.73
CA GLY A 107 -5.01 4.14 13.95
C GLY A 107 -5.29 2.64 14.12
N ALA A 108 -4.33 1.89 14.68
CA ALA A 108 -4.44 0.44 14.86
C ALA A 108 -4.20 -0.01 16.31
N SER A 109 -3.28 0.61 17.03
CA SER A 109 -2.94 0.31 18.42
C SER A 109 -3.38 1.48 19.30
N TRP A 110 -4.60 1.40 19.82
CA TRP A 110 -5.15 2.49 20.63
C TRP A 110 -4.44 2.65 21.99
N ASP A 111 -3.98 1.56 22.60
CA ASP A 111 -3.16 1.65 23.81
C ASP A 111 -1.83 2.37 23.54
N GLY A 112 -1.19 2.11 22.40
CA GLY A 112 0.00 2.84 21.98
C GLY A 112 -0.29 4.31 21.68
N VAL A 113 -1.41 4.61 21.03
CA VAL A 113 -1.85 5.98 20.76
C VAL A 113 -2.05 6.76 22.06
N GLU A 114 -2.77 6.18 23.03
CA GLU A 114 -3.00 6.82 24.34
C GLU A 114 -1.69 7.01 25.14
N ALA A 115 -0.85 5.98 25.16
CA ALA A 115 0.46 6.07 25.82
C ALA A 115 1.35 7.17 25.21
N TYR A 116 1.09 7.55 23.96
CA TYR A 116 1.81 8.61 23.24
C TYR A 116 1.08 9.96 23.25
N GLY A 117 0.07 10.10 24.09
CA GLY A 117 -0.70 11.35 24.30
C GLY A 117 -1.85 11.57 23.31
N GLY A 118 -2.17 10.60 22.45
CA GLY A 118 -3.33 10.67 21.57
C GLY A 118 -4.62 10.23 22.26
N GLY A 119 -5.76 10.62 21.71
CA GLY A 119 -7.08 10.20 22.20
C GLY A 119 -7.54 8.90 21.57
N ARG A 120 -8.21 8.04 22.37
CA ARG A 120 -8.88 6.82 21.87
C ARG A 120 -10.21 7.15 21.20
N LEU A 121 -10.42 6.62 20.01
CA LEU A 121 -11.68 6.73 19.30
C LEU A 121 -12.29 5.32 19.09
N GLY A 122 -13.60 5.22 19.19
CA GLY A 122 -14.31 4.03 18.73
C GLY A 122 -14.25 3.91 17.18
N ALA A 123 -14.44 2.71 16.66
CA ALA A 123 -14.25 2.42 15.23
C ALA A 123 -15.04 3.34 14.27
N ALA A 124 -16.27 3.72 14.64
CA ALA A 124 -17.09 4.63 13.83
C ALA A 124 -16.54 6.06 13.85
N ALA A 125 -16.14 6.57 15.03
CA ALA A 125 -15.55 7.89 15.19
C ALA A 125 -14.19 7.99 14.48
N ALA A 126 -13.33 7.00 14.64
CA ALA A 126 -12.04 6.94 13.95
C ALA A 126 -12.18 6.96 12.43
N ARG A 127 -13.22 6.31 11.89
CA ARG A 127 -13.52 6.35 10.45
C ARG A 127 -14.03 7.73 10.00
N ARG A 128 -14.90 8.40 10.79
CA ARG A 128 -15.32 9.78 10.50
C ARG A 128 -14.13 10.74 10.56
N ALA A 129 -13.29 10.63 11.59
CA ALA A 129 -12.07 11.41 11.68
C ALA A 129 -11.15 11.20 10.47
N LEU A 130 -11.03 9.96 9.96
CA LEU A 130 -10.27 9.67 8.76
C LEU A 130 -10.88 10.33 7.50
N GLU A 131 -12.20 10.31 7.37
CA GLU A 131 -12.91 10.97 6.26
C GLU A 131 -12.72 12.49 6.29
N GLU A 132 -12.89 13.12 7.45
CA GLU A 132 -12.64 14.55 7.63
C GLU A 132 -11.17 14.91 7.39
N ALA A 133 -10.23 14.07 7.83
CA ALA A 133 -8.80 14.29 7.61
C ALA A 133 -8.43 14.32 6.11
N VAL A 134 -9.03 13.47 5.29
CA VAL A 134 -8.85 13.52 3.82
C VAL A 134 -9.30 14.87 3.26
N GLN A 135 -10.45 15.38 3.73
CA GLN A 135 -10.96 16.69 3.29
C GLN A 135 -10.05 17.82 3.75
N VAL A 136 -9.63 17.82 5.03
CA VAL A 136 -8.73 18.82 5.60
C VAL A 136 -7.40 18.84 4.84
N ILE A 137 -6.80 17.67 4.56
CA ILE A 137 -5.54 17.57 3.83
C ILE A 137 -5.67 18.15 2.41
N ARG A 138 -6.70 17.77 1.66
CA ARG A 138 -6.96 18.30 0.33
C ARG A 138 -7.19 19.80 0.34
N LEU A 139 -7.93 20.31 1.34
CA LEU A 139 -8.16 21.74 1.52
C LEU A 139 -6.82 22.49 1.75
N HIS A 140 -5.94 21.95 2.57
CA HIS A 140 -4.60 22.55 2.78
C HIS A 140 -3.70 22.50 1.55
N TRP A 141 -3.94 21.59 0.60
CA TRP A 141 -3.21 21.51 -0.67
C TRP A 141 -3.82 22.34 -1.80
N SER A 142 -4.96 23.01 -1.57
CA SER A 142 -5.69 23.74 -2.61
C SER A 142 -5.13 25.12 -2.96
N ASP A 143 -4.10 25.59 -2.26
CA ASP A 143 -3.48 26.92 -2.43
C ASP A 143 -4.45 28.10 -2.22
N GLN A 144 -5.47 27.92 -1.40
CA GLN A 144 -6.45 28.95 -1.04
C GLN A 144 -6.12 29.59 0.31
N GLY A 145 -6.31 30.89 0.45
CA GLY A 145 -6.18 31.59 1.73
C GLY A 145 -7.46 31.53 2.57
N GLY A 146 -7.32 31.77 3.87
CA GLY A 146 -8.47 31.94 4.78
C GLY A 146 -9.33 30.68 4.93
N LEU A 147 -8.71 29.49 4.96
CA LEU A 147 -9.41 28.23 5.02
C LEU A 147 -10.31 28.10 6.23
N ARG A 148 -11.48 27.52 6.04
CA ARG A 148 -12.43 27.17 7.09
C ARG A 148 -12.82 25.72 6.97
N PHE A 149 -12.90 25.02 8.09
CA PHE A 149 -13.42 23.66 8.17
C PHE A 149 -14.22 23.50 9.47
N GLN A 150 -15.37 22.88 9.39
CA GLN A 150 -16.28 22.67 10.52
C GLN A 150 -16.76 21.22 10.48
N GLY A 151 -15.95 20.33 11.04
CA GLY A 151 -16.25 18.92 11.19
C GLY A 151 -16.59 18.54 12.64
N GLU A 152 -16.82 17.27 12.86
CA GLU A 152 -17.03 16.67 14.19
C GLU A 152 -15.68 16.58 14.92
N HIS A 153 -14.60 16.18 14.21
CA HIS A 153 -13.28 15.90 14.75
C HIS A 153 -12.28 17.04 14.54
N TYR A 154 -12.39 17.76 13.42
CA TYR A 154 -11.46 18.84 13.07
C TYR A 154 -12.22 20.14 12.85
N ARG A 155 -11.69 21.26 13.40
CA ARG A 155 -12.27 22.59 13.25
C ARG A 155 -11.18 23.64 13.18
N PHE A 156 -11.28 24.53 12.24
CA PHE A 156 -10.42 25.72 12.15
C PHE A 156 -11.08 26.83 11.34
N THR A 157 -10.64 28.07 11.60
CA THR A 157 -11.08 29.25 10.88
C THR A 157 -9.86 30.09 10.51
N ALA A 158 -9.88 30.68 9.31
CA ALA A 158 -8.83 31.56 8.80
C ALA A 158 -7.41 30.89 8.75
N ALA A 159 -7.34 29.57 8.64
CA ALA A 159 -6.05 28.91 8.44
C ALA A 159 -5.48 29.27 7.06
N GLN A 160 -4.15 29.36 6.99
CA GLN A 160 -3.46 29.56 5.73
C GLN A 160 -3.09 28.19 5.12
N SER A 161 -3.37 28.01 3.85
CA SER A 161 -2.94 26.84 3.10
C SER A 161 -1.45 26.93 2.70
N GLY A 162 -1.00 25.92 2.04
CA GLY A 162 0.30 25.90 1.37
C GLY A 162 1.51 25.49 2.25
N PRO A 163 2.63 25.23 1.58
CA PRO A 163 2.74 25.30 0.13
C PRO A 163 1.84 24.26 -0.57
N ALA A 164 1.33 24.57 -1.77
CA ALA A 164 0.72 23.55 -2.62
C ALA A 164 1.79 22.52 -3.03
N PRO A 165 1.44 21.23 -3.13
CA PRO A 165 2.37 20.22 -3.62
C PRO A 165 2.82 20.50 -5.05
N GLU A 166 3.97 19.92 -5.48
CA GLU A 166 4.49 20.04 -6.84
C GLU A 166 3.55 19.41 -7.87
N ARG A 167 2.86 18.34 -7.44
CA ARG A 167 1.83 17.65 -8.23
C ARG A 167 0.67 17.25 -7.34
N GLN A 168 -0.40 16.73 -7.93
CA GLN A 168 -1.48 16.11 -7.17
C GLN A 168 -0.94 14.87 -6.45
N ILE A 169 -0.87 14.92 -5.12
CA ILE A 169 -0.50 13.79 -4.26
C ILE A 169 -1.71 12.87 -4.10
N GLY A 170 -1.51 11.57 -4.32
CA GLY A 170 -2.56 10.58 -4.04
C GLY A 170 -2.69 10.32 -2.54
N ILE A 171 -3.92 10.32 -2.03
CA ILE A 171 -4.23 9.90 -0.65
C ILE A 171 -4.71 8.45 -0.69
N TRP A 172 -3.92 7.53 -0.11
CA TRP A 172 -4.20 6.09 -0.11
C TRP A 172 -4.59 5.63 1.29
N LEU A 173 -5.75 5.04 1.47
CA LEU A 173 -6.23 4.63 2.78
C LEU A 173 -5.83 3.19 3.11
N GLY A 174 -5.17 3.00 4.27
CA GLY A 174 -4.88 1.70 4.87
C GLY A 174 -6.04 1.22 5.73
N VAL A 175 -6.96 0.50 5.11
CA VAL A 175 -8.20 0.01 5.75
C VAL A 175 -8.47 -1.44 5.36
N THR A 176 -9.02 -2.23 6.30
CA THR A 176 -9.22 -3.69 6.11
C THR A 176 -10.65 -4.14 6.38
N GLY A 177 -11.42 -3.35 7.12
CA GLY A 177 -12.83 -3.66 7.42
C GLY A 177 -13.78 -3.13 6.35
N PRO A 178 -14.98 -3.69 6.22
CA PRO A 178 -15.94 -3.37 5.16
C PRO A 178 -16.26 -1.88 5.07
N HIS A 179 -16.59 -1.22 6.19
CA HIS A 179 -16.90 0.22 6.18
C HIS A 179 -15.69 1.12 5.88
N GLY A 180 -14.46 0.65 6.20
CA GLY A 180 -13.24 1.36 5.81
C GLY A 180 -12.99 1.26 4.30
N ILE A 181 -13.23 0.09 3.71
CA ILE A 181 -13.14 -0.12 2.26
C ILE A 181 -14.17 0.73 1.51
N ASP A 182 -15.41 0.82 2.02
CA ASP A 182 -16.44 1.73 1.48
C ASP A 182 -15.97 3.19 1.52
N LEU A 183 -15.34 3.62 2.63
CA LEU A 183 -14.76 4.95 2.73
C LEU A 183 -13.66 5.15 1.69
N ALA A 184 -12.74 4.19 1.55
CA ALA A 184 -11.68 4.29 0.55
C ALA A 184 -12.26 4.44 -0.88
N GLY A 185 -13.28 3.69 -1.25
CA GLY A 185 -13.98 3.84 -2.54
C GLY A 185 -14.55 5.24 -2.75
N ARG A 186 -15.17 5.82 -1.71
CA ARG A 186 -15.78 7.14 -1.82
C ARG A 186 -14.78 8.29 -1.94
N VAL A 187 -13.67 8.24 -1.20
CA VAL A 187 -12.82 9.44 -1.03
C VAL A 187 -11.35 9.27 -1.31
N ALA A 188 -10.82 8.03 -1.41
CA ALA A 188 -9.38 7.82 -1.55
C ALA A 188 -8.93 7.71 -3.01
N ASP A 189 -7.65 8.01 -3.26
CA ASP A 189 -7.02 7.79 -4.56
C ASP A 189 -6.31 6.43 -4.63
N GLY A 190 -6.28 5.71 -3.49
CA GLY A 190 -5.76 4.35 -3.41
C GLY A 190 -6.24 3.60 -2.16
N TRP A 191 -6.17 2.29 -2.22
CA TRP A 191 -6.44 1.37 -1.12
C TRP A 191 -5.19 0.54 -0.83
N ILE A 192 -4.69 0.63 0.41
CA ILE A 192 -3.56 -0.17 0.89
C ILE A 192 -4.11 -1.34 1.72
N ALA A 193 -3.88 -2.56 1.26
CA ALA A 193 -4.30 -3.79 1.90
C ALA A 193 -3.06 -4.64 2.27
N PRO A 194 -2.79 -4.91 3.57
CA PRO A 194 -1.76 -5.86 3.96
C PRO A 194 -2.25 -7.30 3.79
N SER A 195 -1.40 -8.18 3.26
CA SER A 195 -1.71 -9.58 2.96
C SER A 195 -2.11 -10.37 4.22
N SER A 196 -1.52 -10.03 5.37
CA SER A 196 -1.86 -10.64 6.67
C SER A 196 -3.28 -10.33 7.16
N ARG A 197 -3.87 -9.23 6.73
CA ARG A 197 -5.22 -8.80 7.13
C ARG A 197 -6.27 -9.02 6.05
N VAL A 198 -5.88 -8.93 4.80
CA VAL A 198 -6.72 -9.15 3.62
C VAL A 198 -6.05 -10.22 2.74
N PRO A 199 -6.12 -11.50 3.11
CA PRO A 199 -5.54 -12.58 2.30
C PRO A 199 -6.22 -12.68 0.93
N PRO A 200 -5.62 -13.35 -0.08
CA PRO A 200 -6.17 -13.46 -1.43
C PRO A 200 -7.63 -13.90 -1.48
N ALA A 201 -8.03 -14.84 -0.62
CA ALA A 201 -9.41 -15.32 -0.54
C ALA A 201 -10.44 -14.21 -0.20
N ARG A 202 -10.02 -13.15 0.48
CA ARG A 202 -10.88 -12.00 0.84
C ARG A 202 -10.69 -10.79 -0.09
N LEU A 203 -9.68 -10.85 -0.96
CA LEU A 203 -9.31 -9.71 -1.79
C LEU A 203 -10.40 -9.37 -2.82
N ALA A 204 -10.99 -10.39 -3.45
CA ALA A 204 -12.05 -10.20 -4.43
C ALA A 204 -13.28 -9.49 -3.85
N ASP A 205 -13.69 -9.82 -2.61
CA ASP A 205 -14.78 -9.14 -1.92
C ASP A 205 -14.43 -7.69 -1.60
N GLY A 206 -13.21 -7.45 -1.10
CA GLY A 206 -12.73 -6.10 -0.84
C GLY A 206 -12.70 -5.22 -2.10
N GLN A 207 -12.25 -5.78 -3.23
CA GLN A 207 -12.22 -5.11 -4.53
C GLN A 207 -13.63 -4.73 -5.01
N ARG A 208 -14.57 -5.69 -5.00
CA ARG A 208 -15.97 -5.40 -5.39
C ARG A 208 -16.55 -4.28 -4.54
N ARG A 209 -16.37 -4.36 -3.22
CA ARG A 209 -16.87 -3.36 -2.28
C ARG A 209 -16.29 -1.97 -2.54
N LEU A 210 -14.98 -1.89 -2.81
CA LEU A 210 -14.30 -0.66 -3.18
C LEU A 210 -14.87 -0.06 -4.46
N ASP A 211 -15.03 -0.90 -5.49
CA ASP A 211 -15.56 -0.52 -6.79
C ASP A 211 -17.00 0.00 -6.68
N ASP A 212 -17.86 -0.72 -5.97
CA ASP A 212 -19.26 -0.33 -5.75
C ASP A 212 -19.38 0.97 -4.98
N ALA A 213 -18.54 1.19 -3.97
CA ALA A 213 -18.53 2.42 -3.21
C ALA A 213 -18.04 3.61 -4.05
N ALA A 214 -17.04 3.42 -4.91
CA ALA A 214 -16.56 4.43 -5.84
C ALA A 214 -17.66 4.80 -6.86
N ALA A 215 -18.29 3.80 -7.47
CA ALA A 215 -19.34 4.00 -8.44
C ALA A 215 -20.56 4.76 -7.84
N ARG A 216 -20.98 4.39 -6.63
CA ARG A 216 -22.06 5.12 -5.90
C ARG A 216 -21.68 6.56 -5.58
N ALA A 217 -20.39 6.87 -5.44
CA ALA A 217 -19.88 8.23 -5.23
C ALA A 217 -19.62 8.98 -6.55
N GLY A 218 -20.00 8.44 -7.70
CA GLY A 218 -19.78 9.05 -9.01
C GLY A 218 -18.32 9.05 -9.47
N ARG A 219 -17.47 8.17 -8.91
CA ARG A 219 -16.05 8.08 -9.23
C ARG A 219 -15.78 6.85 -10.11
N ASP A 220 -14.81 6.96 -11.01
CA ASP A 220 -14.32 5.79 -11.75
C ASP A 220 -13.47 4.89 -10.82
N PRO A 221 -13.92 3.64 -10.55
CA PRO A 221 -13.13 2.71 -9.77
C PRO A 221 -11.74 2.41 -10.35
N ALA A 222 -11.54 2.61 -11.67
CA ALA A 222 -10.25 2.37 -12.33
C ALA A 222 -9.19 3.41 -11.94
N GLU A 223 -9.58 4.57 -11.46
CA GLU A 223 -8.66 5.62 -10.98
C GLU A 223 -8.11 5.33 -9.58
N ILE A 224 -8.77 4.45 -8.80
CA ILE A 224 -8.31 4.11 -7.46
C ILE A 224 -7.21 3.06 -7.55
N ARG A 225 -6.03 3.36 -7.02
CA ARG A 225 -4.89 2.46 -6.98
C ARG A 225 -5.09 1.31 -5.99
N ARG A 226 -4.66 0.11 -6.35
CA ARG A 226 -4.73 -1.10 -5.50
C ARG A 226 -3.34 -1.48 -5.04
N VAL A 227 -3.03 -1.14 -3.80
CA VAL A 227 -1.71 -1.37 -3.19
C VAL A 227 -1.79 -2.57 -2.27
N TYR A 228 -0.95 -3.56 -2.49
CA TYR A 228 -0.90 -4.77 -1.67
C TYR A 228 0.45 -4.89 -0.97
N VAL A 229 0.43 -4.93 0.37
CA VAL A 229 1.64 -5.13 1.16
C VAL A 229 1.87 -6.62 1.30
N LEU A 230 3.02 -7.09 0.81
CA LEU A 230 3.39 -8.49 0.72
C LEU A 230 4.16 -8.87 1.99
N GLU A 231 3.53 -9.61 2.89
CA GLU A 231 4.17 -10.12 4.10
C GLU A 231 4.48 -11.60 3.89
N GLY A 232 5.77 -11.92 3.76
CA GLY A 232 6.23 -13.28 3.44
C GLY A 232 7.75 -13.38 3.45
N SER A 233 8.26 -14.52 2.99
CA SER A 233 9.70 -14.80 2.86
C SER A 233 10.01 -15.53 1.57
N ILE A 234 11.07 -15.12 0.89
CA ILE A 234 11.62 -15.81 -0.27
C ILE A 234 12.60 -16.85 0.27
N ASP A 235 12.33 -18.13 0.12
CA ASP A 235 13.26 -19.18 0.49
C ASP A 235 13.35 -20.25 -0.60
N GLY A 236 14.51 -20.86 -0.76
CA GLY A 236 14.79 -21.86 -1.79
C GLY A 236 14.10 -23.22 -1.58
N ARG A 237 13.19 -23.34 -0.63
CA ARG A 237 12.51 -24.56 -0.24
C ARG A 237 11.14 -24.69 -0.92
N ASP A 238 10.41 -25.74 -0.56
CA ASP A 238 9.06 -25.95 -1.04
C ASP A 238 8.08 -24.91 -0.50
N ALA A 239 7.01 -24.66 -1.27
CA ALA A 239 5.94 -23.77 -0.88
C ALA A 239 5.32 -24.16 0.45
N ARG A 240 5.34 -23.25 1.43
CA ARG A 240 4.76 -23.46 2.78
C ARG A 240 3.50 -22.66 3.02
N GLY A 241 3.12 -21.80 2.09
CA GLY A 241 1.96 -20.94 2.17
C GLY A 241 2.06 -19.77 1.20
N PHE A 242 1.08 -18.91 1.19
CA PHE A 242 1.06 -17.73 0.36
C PHE A 242 2.24 -16.80 0.69
N LEU A 243 3.04 -16.46 -0.31
CA LEU A 243 4.29 -15.66 -0.20
C LEU A 243 5.35 -16.26 0.74
N HIS A 244 5.34 -17.58 0.94
CA HIS A 244 6.36 -18.29 1.70
C HIS A 244 6.91 -19.46 0.88
N GLY A 245 8.02 -19.23 0.16
CA GLY A 245 8.65 -20.22 -0.71
C GLY A 245 9.57 -19.60 -1.76
N PRO A 246 10.00 -20.40 -2.76
CA PRO A 246 10.97 -19.99 -3.76
C PRO A 246 10.49 -18.88 -4.67
N SER A 247 11.44 -18.16 -5.30
CA SER A 247 11.17 -17.03 -6.23
C SER A 247 10.13 -17.37 -7.31
N ARG A 248 10.11 -18.62 -7.83
CA ARG A 248 9.10 -19.06 -8.82
C ARG A 248 7.66 -19.01 -8.28
N GLN A 249 7.44 -19.30 -6.99
CA GLN A 249 6.12 -19.19 -6.35
C GLN A 249 5.71 -17.71 -6.25
N TRP A 250 6.61 -16.84 -5.82
CA TRP A 250 6.37 -15.41 -5.76
C TRP A 250 6.01 -14.84 -7.12
N ILE A 251 6.72 -15.23 -8.18
CA ILE A 251 6.43 -14.79 -9.56
C ILE A 251 5.01 -15.19 -9.95
N TYR A 252 4.64 -16.45 -9.71
CA TYR A 252 3.29 -16.94 -10.00
C TYR A 252 2.23 -16.18 -9.21
N GLU A 253 2.37 -16.09 -7.88
CA GLU A 253 1.38 -15.45 -6.99
C GLU A 253 1.22 -13.95 -7.25
N LEU A 254 2.30 -13.23 -7.54
CA LEU A 254 2.22 -11.80 -7.89
C LEU A 254 1.58 -11.59 -9.26
N THR A 255 1.83 -12.47 -10.22
CA THR A 255 1.18 -12.43 -11.52
C THR A 255 -0.33 -12.65 -11.38
N GLU A 256 -0.75 -13.65 -10.61
CA GLU A 256 -2.16 -13.90 -10.29
C GLU A 256 -2.83 -12.72 -9.57
N LEU A 257 -2.15 -12.11 -8.62
CA LEU A 257 -2.64 -10.91 -7.94
C LEU A 257 -2.83 -9.74 -8.93
N ALA A 258 -1.90 -9.54 -9.84
CA ALA A 258 -1.98 -8.45 -10.81
C ALA A 258 -3.06 -8.68 -11.88
N ILE A 259 -3.19 -9.90 -12.40
CA ILE A 259 -4.11 -10.23 -13.48
C ILE A 259 -5.49 -10.60 -12.93
N GLY A 260 -5.55 -11.57 -12.02
CA GLY A 260 -6.80 -12.09 -11.48
C GLY A 260 -7.50 -11.14 -10.52
N HIS A 261 -6.72 -10.47 -9.64
CA HIS A 261 -7.27 -9.53 -8.67
C HIS A 261 -7.03 -8.06 -9.03
N GLY A 262 -6.26 -7.78 -10.10
CA GLY A 262 -6.01 -6.43 -10.55
C GLY A 262 -5.30 -5.54 -9.54
N ILE A 263 -4.41 -6.09 -8.78
CA ILE A 263 -3.45 -5.31 -7.98
C ILE A 263 -2.49 -4.63 -8.94
N ASP A 264 -2.24 -3.35 -8.71
CA ASP A 264 -1.37 -2.53 -9.55
C ASP A 264 -0.11 -2.01 -8.83
N SER A 265 -0.03 -2.22 -7.53
CA SER A 265 1.12 -1.78 -6.72
C SER A 265 1.42 -2.80 -5.63
N PHE A 266 2.67 -3.21 -5.51
CA PHE A 266 3.15 -4.19 -4.55
C PHE A 266 4.22 -3.57 -3.67
N LEU A 267 4.10 -3.75 -2.35
CA LEU A 267 5.11 -3.34 -1.38
C LEU A 267 5.67 -4.58 -0.67
N PHE A 268 6.90 -4.94 -0.95
CA PHE A 268 7.59 -6.05 -0.30
C PHE A 268 7.85 -5.75 1.18
N GLY A 269 7.29 -6.53 2.06
CA GLY A 269 7.42 -6.44 3.52
C GLY A 269 8.12 -7.65 4.13
N GLY A 270 8.90 -8.37 3.34
CA GLY A 270 9.74 -9.48 3.79
C GLY A 270 11.05 -9.03 4.41
N PRO A 271 11.94 -9.99 4.75
CA PRO A 271 13.27 -9.73 5.31
C PRO A 271 14.10 -8.78 4.44
N PRO A 272 14.77 -7.77 5.02
CA PRO A 272 15.54 -6.78 4.25
C PRO A 272 16.65 -7.38 3.38
N GLU A 273 17.26 -8.48 3.80
CA GLU A 273 18.30 -9.22 3.06
C GLU A 273 17.78 -9.84 1.76
N GLN A 274 16.48 -10.04 1.63
CA GLN A 274 15.82 -10.58 0.43
C GLN A 274 15.40 -9.49 -0.56
N LEU A 275 15.63 -8.21 -0.25
CA LEU A 275 15.23 -7.10 -1.10
C LEU A 275 15.87 -7.15 -2.49
N ALA A 276 17.15 -7.54 -2.57
CA ALA A 276 17.86 -7.66 -3.85
C ALA A 276 17.25 -8.75 -4.73
N GLU A 277 16.98 -9.94 -4.18
CA GLU A 277 16.33 -11.04 -4.89
C GLU A 277 14.93 -10.64 -5.37
N PHE A 278 14.13 -10.02 -4.48
CA PHE A 278 12.82 -9.50 -4.87
C PHE A 278 12.90 -8.51 -6.03
N ALA A 279 13.79 -7.52 -5.94
CA ALA A 279 13.86 -6.43 -6.91
C ALA A 279 14.51 -6.83 -8.24
N LEU A 280 15.55 -7.67 -8.21
CA LEU A 280 16.39 -7.97 -9.39
C LEU A 280 16.00 -9.27 -10.10
N GLU A 281 15.30 -10.18 -9.43
CA GLU A 281 14.87 -11.46 -10.02
C GLU A 281 13.35 -11.52 -10.16
N ILE A 282 12.60 -11.36 -9.06
CA ILE A 282 11.15 -11.55 -9.06
C ILE A 282 10.45 -10.43 -9.85
N VAL A 283 10.74 -9.16 -9.56
CA VAL A 283 10.05 -8.02 -10.20
C VAL A 283 10.18 -8.04 -11.73
N PRO A 284 11.36 -8.23 -12.33
CA PRO A 284 11.48 -8.32 -13.79
C PRO A 284 10.68 -9.48 -14.38
N ALA A 285 10.74 -10.66 -13.76
CA ALA A 285 10.03 -11.84 -14.22
C ALA A 285 8.50 -11.64 -14.18
N VAL A 286 7.96 -11.05 -13.10
CA VAL A 286 6.53 -10.72 -12.98
C VAL A 286 6.11 -9.72 -14.06
N ARG A 287 6.91 -8.67 -14.30
CA ARG A 287 6.62 -7.67 -15.36
C ARG A 287 6.58 -8.31 -16.74
N GLU A 288 7.54 -9.20 -17.01
CA GLU A 288 7.60 -9.93 -18.28
C GLU A 288 6.39 -10.86 -18.45
N GLN A 289 6.06 -11.66 -17.43
CA GLN A 289 4.92 -12.58 -17.47
C GLN A 289 3.60 -11.85 -17.67
N ILE A 290 3.35 -10.76 -16.94
CA ILE A 290 2.15 -9.93 -17.12
C ILE A 290 2.08 -9.34 -18.54
N THR A 291 3.21 -8.95 -19.11
CA THR A 291 3.27 -8.42 -20.46
C THR A 291 2.89 -9.49 -21.50
N ARG A 292 3.43 -10.70 -21.34
CA ARG A 292 3.09 -11.86 -22.21
C ARG A 292 1.61 -12.21 -22.13
N GLU A 293 1.05 -12.29 -20.94
CA GLU A 293 -0.36 -12.67 -20.76
C GLU A 293 -1.32 -11.60 -21.29
N ARG A 294 -0.99 -10.33 -21.11
CA ARG A 294 -1.76 -9.22 -21.71
C ARG A 294 -1.70 -9.26 -23.24
N ALA A 295 -0.57 -9.63 -23.83
CA ALA A 295 -0.42 -9.80 -25.28
C ALA A 295 -1.17 -11.05 -25.78
N GLY A 296 -1.04 -12.19 -25.10
CA GLY A 296 -1.73 -13.43 -25.43
C GLY A 296 -3.25 -13.31 -25.33
N SER A 297 -3.76 -12.64 -24.30
CA SER A 297 -5.20 -12.38 -24.16
C SER A 297 -5.74 -11.40 -25.23
N ALA A 298 -4.89 -10.60 -25.87
CA ALA A 298 -5.28 -9.77 -27.02
C ALA A 298 -5.41 -10.59 -28.30
N GLN A 299 -4.82 -11.79 -28.35
CA GLN A 299 -4.81 -12.71 -29.51
C GLN A 299 -5.67 -13.96 -29.31
N GLY A 300 -6.43 -14.11 -28.21
CA GLY A 300 -7.41 -15.20 -28.02
C GLY A 300 -6.85 -16.50 -27.42
N GLY A 301 -5.85 -16.47 -26.58
CA GLY A 301 -5.23 -17.67 -25.96
C GLY A 301 -5.75 -18.02 -24.57
N ASP A 302 -5.70 -19.31 -24.27
CA ASP A 302 -6.23 -20.07 -23.12
C ASP A 302 -5.48 -19.79 -21.77
N PRO A 303 -6.11 -20.00 -20.59
CA PRO A 303 -5.53 -19.64 -19.28
C PRO A 303 -4.39 -20.57 -18.84
N LEU A 304 -3.53 -20.03 -17.96
CA LEU A 304 -2.38 -20.68 -17.31
C LEU A 304 -2.68 -22.05 -16.68
N GLU A 305 -1.84 -23.05 -16.95
CA GLU A 305 -1.79 -24.28 -16.15
C GLU A 305 -1.11 -24.02 -14.78
N PRO A 306 -1.74 -24.44 -13.67
CA PRO A 306 -1.12 -24.31 -12.35
C PRO A 306 0.09 -25.26 -12.22
N PRO A 307 1.13 -24.88 -11.47
CA PRO A 307 2.27 -25.77 -11.20
C PRO A 307 1.76 -27.03 -10.48
N LEU A 308 2.14 -28.19 -11.00
CA LEU A 308 1.77 -29.52 -10.50
C LEU A 308 1.94 -29.59 -8.98
N ARG A 309 0.85 -29.78 -8.27
CA ARG A 309 0.87 -30.15 -6.85
C ARG A 309 1.62 -31.48 -6.73
N ALA A 310 2.65 -31.50 -5.90
CA ALA A 310 3.38 -32.72 -5.54
C ALA A 310 2.38 -33.81 -5.13
N GLY A 311 2.37 -34.92 -5.88
CA GLY A 311 1.41 -35.99 -5.76
C GLY A 311 1.43 -36.59 -4.35
N ARG A 312 0.24 -36.71 -3.76
CA ARG A 312 0.03 -37.60 -2.62
C ARG A 312 0.28 -39.03 -3.10
N SER A 313 1.40 -39.60 -2.68
CA SER A 313 1.67 -41.03 -2.77
C SER A 313 0.60 -41.81 -1.99
N SER A 314 -0.36 -42.37 -2.70
CA SER A 314 -1.28 -43.38 -2.17
C SER A 314 -0.54 -44.68 -2.00
N ARG A 315 -0.08 -44.99 -0.79
CA ARG A 315 0.34 -46.34 -0.44
C ARG A 315 -0.90 -47.21 -0.36
N HIS A 316 -1.13 -48.03 -1.37
CA HIS A 316 -1.96 -49.22 -1.26
C HIS A 316 -1.23 -50.24 -0.40
N GLY A 317 -1.72 -50.45 0.78
CA GLY A 317 -1.39 -51.61 1.61
C GLY A 317 -2.29 -52.78 1.21
N SER A 318 -1.76 -53.70 0.44
CA SER A 318 -2.36 -55.03 0.30
C SER A 318 -2.02 -55.83 1.56
N GLY A 319 -3.03 -56.19 2.37
CA GLY A 319 -2.95 -57.16 3.45
C GLY A 319 -3.75 -58.40 3.08
N MET A 320 -3.05 -59.47 2.76
CA MET A 320 -3.62 -60.84 2.73
C MET A 320 -3.49 -61.45 4.13
N SER A 321 -4.51 -62.21 4.44
CA SER A 321 -4.74 -63.27 5.42
C SER A 321 -5.56 -62.92 6.60
#